data_e9b45b10236bd17439f68791211c8b9a
#
_entry.id   e9b45b10236bd17439f68791211c8b9a
#
_cell.length_a   1.000
_cell.length_b   1.000
_cell.length_c   1.000
_cell.angle_alpha   90.00
_cell.angle_beta   90.00
_cell.angle_gamma   90.00
#
_symmetry.space_group_name_H-M   'P 1'
#
loop_
_entity.id
_entity.type
_entity.pdbx_description
1 polymer ?
#
loop_
_entity_poly.entity_id
_entity_poly.type
_entity_poly.pdbx_seq_one_letter_code
_entity_poly.pdbx_strand_id
1 'polypeptide(L)'
;MQRDYRNVYFPILSNNCYAFLRAFLKVYDENNNDLKYKLCRQLFSRIREIELSIDAVWRLHILTDKQYYKIRKILGALHKQVVGFLDSLKSKVTTLIN
;
A
#
# COMPACT_ATOMS: atom_id res chain seq x y z
N MET A 1 -22.04 16.49 -10.83
CA MET A 1 -20.89 15.86 -11.51
C MET A 1 -19.90 15.32 -10.53
N GLN A 2 -19.34 16.15 -9.64
CA GLN A 2 -18.36 15.68 -8.64
C GLN A 2 -18.92 14.60 -7.72
N ARG A 3 -20.20 14.65 -7.42
CA ARG A 3 -20.84 13.62 -6.59
C ARG A 3 -20.71 12.23 -7.19
N ASP A 4 -20.90 12.14 -8.51
CA ASP A 4 -20.85 10.86 -9.21
C ASP A 4 -19.44 10.27 -9.14
N TYR A 5 -18.42 11.12 -9.32
CA TYR A 5 -17.04 10.69 -9.22
C TYR A 5 -16.69 10.21 -7.81
N ARG A 6 -17.15 10.92 -6.77
CA ARG A 6 -16.93 10.51 -5.38
C ARG A 6 -17.55 9.14 -5.11
N ASN A 7 -18.75 8.91 -5.60
CA ASN A 7 -19.46 7.64 -5.41
C ASN A 7 -18.75 6.48 -6.09
N VAL A 8 -17.99 6.74 -7.16
CA VAL A 8 -17.23 5.70 -7.86
C VAL A 8 -15.84 5.51 -7.24
N TYR A 9 -15.11 6.60 -7.01
CA TYR A 9 -13.68 6.52 -6.67
C TYR A 9 -13.41 6.33 -5.18
N PHE A 10 -14.24 6.86 -4.30
CA PHE A 10 -14.04 6.65 -2.86
C PHE A 10 -14.20 5.19 -2.45
N PRO A 11 -15.20 4.44 -2.95
CA PRO A 11 -15.25 3.00 -2.67
C PRO A 11 -14.02 2.26 -3.20
N ILE A 12 -13.52 2.62 -4.38
CA ILE A 12 -12.30 2.00 -4.93
C ILE A 12 -11.12 2.26 -4.02
N LEU A 13 -10.94 3.51 -3.58
CA LEU A 13 -9.86 3.89 -2.67
C LEU A 13 -9.96 3.14 -1.35
N SER A 14 -11.16 3.08 -0.77
CA SER A 14 -11.40 2.34 0.48
C SER A 14 -11.07 0.86 0.33
N ASN A 15 -11.51 0.24 -0.78
CA ASN A 15 -11.24 -1.16 -1.05
C ASN A 15 -9.75 -1.43 -1.18
N ASN A 16 -9.01 -0.52 -1.82
CA ASN A 16 -7.56 -0.65 -1.97
C ASN A 16 -6.86 -0.54 -0.61
N CYS A 17 -7.32 0.36 0.25
CA CYS A 17 -6.78 0.48 1.61
C CYS A 17 -7.06 -0.78 2.43
N TYR A 18 -8.26 -1.33 2.36
CA TYR A 18 -8.58 -2.58 3.05
C TYR A 18 -7.78 -3.75 2.50
N ALA A 19 -7.55 -3.78 1.18
CA ALA A 19 -6.73 -4.82 0.57
C ALA A 19 -5.29 -4.78 1.13
N PHE A 20 -4.73 -3.57 1.29
CA PHE A 20 -3.43 -3.43 1.91
C PHE A 20 -3.44 -3.94 3.36
N LEU A 21 -4.44 -3.54 4.14
CA LEU A 21 -4.53 -3.97 5.54
C LEU A 21 -4.63 -5.49 5.66
N ARG A 22 -5.44 -6.13 4.82
CA ARG A 22 -5.56 -7.58 4.82
C ARG A 22 -4.23 -8.25 4.45
N ALA A 23 -3.55 -7.71 3.45
CA ALA A 23 -2.24 -8.23 3.03
C ALA A 23 -1.21 -8.06 4.14
N PHE A 24 -1.22 -6.92 4.81
CA PHE A 24 -0.31 -6.65 5.94
C PHE A 24 -0.55 -7.64 7.09
N LEU A 25 -1.82 -7.89 7.43
CA LEU A 25 -2.14 -8.83 8.51
C LEU A 25 -1.67 -10.25 8.18
N LYS A 26 -1.75 -10.65 6.91
CA LYS A 26 -1.23 -11.96 6.48
C LYS A 26 0.28 -12.04 6.68
N VAL A 27 1.00 -10.95 6.36
CA VAL A 27 2.44 -10.89 6.59
C VAL A 27 2.74 -10.99 8.09
N TYR A 28 2.02 -10.21 8.90
CA TYR A 28 2.24 -10.16 10.33
C TYR A 28 2.02 -11.53 10.99
N ASP A 29 0.99 -12.25 10.55
CA ASP A 29 0.61 -13.53 11.16
C ASP A 29 1.43 -14.72 10.64
N GLU A 30 2.20 -14.55 9.56
CA GLU A 30 2.95 -15.65 8.96
C GLU A 30 4.22 -15.95 9.76
N ASN A 31 4.42 -17.21 10.13
CA ASN A 31 5.58 -17.66 10.92
C ASN A 31 6.73 -18.18 10.03
N ASN A 32 6.43 -18.66 8.82
CA ASN A 32 7.44 -19.12 7.88
C ASN A 32 8.14 -17.91 7.24
N ASN A 33 9.44 -17.77 7.47
CA ASN A 33 10.18 -16.59 7.01
C ASN A 33 10.21 -16.43 5.50
N ASP A 34 10.32 -17.54 4.76
CA ASP A 34 10.34 -17.48 3.30
C ASP A 34 9.02 -17.00 2.74
N LEU A 35 7.92 -17.53 3.27
CA LEU A 35 6.57 -17.12 2.85
C LEU A 35 6.28 -15.70 3.31
N LYS A 36 6.68 -15.35 4.52
CA LYS A 36 6.52 -13.98 5.05
C LYS A 36 7.23 -12.96 4.16
N TYR A 37 8.43 -13.28 3.68
CA TYR A 37 9.17 -12.43 2.75
C TYR A 37 8.40 -12.23 1.44
N LYS A 38 7.88 -13.32 0.86
CA LYS A 38 7.08 -13.24 -0.37
C LYS A 38 5.84 -12.37 -0.18
N LEU A 39 5.13 -12.58 0.92
CA LEU A 39 3.92 -11.80 1.23
C LEU A 39 4.26 -10.32 1.45
N CYS A 40 5.38 -10.04 2.11
CA CYS A 40 5.84 -8.68 2.35
C CYS A 40 6.13 -7.96 1.02
N ARG A 41 6.75 -8.63 0.06
CA ARG A 41 7.01 -8.06 -1.26
C ARG A 41 5.72 -7.65 -1.97
N GLN A 42 4.64 -8.37 -1.76
CA GLN A 42 3.35 -8.06 -2.38
C GLN A 42 2.73 -6.76 -1.84
N LEU A 43 3.17 -6.30 -0.66
CA LEU A 43 2.67 -5.04 -0.10
C LEU A 43 2.99 -3.84 -0.99
N PHE A 44 4.07 -3.89 -1.75
CA PHE A 44 4.44 -2.79 -2.66
C PHE A 44 3.39 -2.59 -3.75
N SER A 45 2.86 -3.67 -4.33
CA SER A 45 1.80 -3.52 -5.33
C SER A 45 0.49 -3.02 -4.70
N ARG A 46 0.22 -3.35 -3.44
CA ARG A 46 -0.95 -2.80 -2.74
C ARG A 46 -0.80 -1.30 -2.49
N ILE A 47 0.39 -0.85 -2.13
CA ILE A 47 0.68 0.58 -1.98
C ILE A 47 0.51 1.28 -3.34
N ARG A 48 0.99 0.66 -4.41
CA ARG A 48 0.86 1.23 -5.76
C ARG A 48 -0.60 1.40 -6.17
N GLU A 49 -1.46 0.44 -5.85
CA GLU A 49 -2.89 0.55 -6.11
C GLU A 49 -3.51 1.76 -5.39
N ILE A 50 -3.12 1.98 -4.13
CA ILE A 50 -3.58 3.15 -3.37
C ILE A 50 -3.08 4.43 -4.02
N GLU A 51 -1.80 4.49 -4.41
CA GLU A 51 -1.24 5.67 -5.07
C GLU A 51 -1.99 6.02 -6.34
N LEU A 52 -2.30 5.01 -7.17
CA LEU A 52 -3.04 5.23 -8.41
C LEU A 52 -4.46 5.74 -8.14
N SER A 53 -5.12 5.21 -7.11
CA SER A 53 -6.45 5.67 -6.73
C SER A 53 -6.44 7.13 -6.26
N ILE A 54 -5.43 7.51 -5.49
CA ILE A 54 -5.29 8.89 -4.99
C ILE A 54 -4.98 9.85 -6.13
N ASP A 55 -4.12 9.45 -7.06
CA ASP A 55 -3.83 10.26 -8.25
C ASP A 55 -5.09 10.51 -9.07
N ALA A 56 -5.95 9.49 -9.22
CA ALA A 56 -7.18 9.60 -9.96
C ALA A 56 -8.14 10.61 -9.31
N VAL A 57 -8.36 10.50 -8.00
CA VAL A 57 -9.29 11.41 -7.31
C VAL A 57 -8.74 12.85 -7.26
N TRP A 58 -7.42 13.00 -7.22
CA TRP A 58 -6.80 14.32 -7.29
C TRP A 58 -6.98 14.95 -8.68
N ARG A 59 -6.75 14.18 -9.74
CA ARG A 59 -6.90 14.68 -11.12
C ARG A 59 -8.34 15.07 -11.43
N LEU A 60 -9.30 14.45 -10.76
CA LEU A 60 -10.73 14.80 -10.88
C LEU A 60 -11.12 15.95 -9.98
N HIS A 61 -10.17 16.60 -9.31
CA HIS A 61 -10.39 17.72 -8.41
C HIS A 61 -11.28 17.39 -7.22
N ILE A 62 -11.34 16.11 -6.84
CA ILE A 62 -12.05 15.67 -5.64
C ILE A 62 -11.22 15.97 -4.39
N LEU A 63 -9.89 15.78 -4.51
CA LEU A 63 -8.94 16.18 -3.47
C LEU A 63 -8.31 17.52 -3.83
N THR A 64 -8.11 18.38 -2.82
CA THR A 64 -7.31 19.60 -3.00
C THR A 64 -5.83 19.23 -3.11
N ASP A 65 -5.02 20.16 -3.64
CA ASP A 65 -3.57 19.95 -3.72
C ASP A 65 -2.97 19.70 -2.33
N LYS A 66 -3.43 20.45 -1.34
CA LYS A 66 -2.97 20.30 0.05
C LYS A 66 -3.25 18.91 0.60
N GLN A 67 -4.47 18.40 0.36
CA GLN A 67 -4.86 17.06 0.79
C GLN A 67 -4.05 16.00 0.07
N TYR A 68 -3.87 16.17 -1.24
CA TYR A 68 -3.11 15.23 -2.06
C TYR A 68 -1.67 15.10 -1.57
N TYR A 69 -0.97 16.22 -1.38
CA TYR A 69 0.42 16.19 -0.94
C TYR A 69 0.58 15.61 0.45
N LYS A 70 -0.38 15.88 1.34
CA LYS A 70 -0.36 15.30 2.68
C LYS A 70 -0.48 13.77 2.63
N ILE A 71 -1.40 13.26 1.82
CA ILE A 71 -1.60 11.81 1.68
C ILE A 71 -0.38 11.17 1.02
N ARG A 72 0.17 11.80 -0.02
CA ARG A 72 1.37 11.28 -0.69
C ARG A 72 2.55 11.18 0.27
N LYS A 73 2.69 12.13 1.18
CA LYS A 73 3.73 12.09 2.19
C LYS A 73 3.55 10.91 3.14
N ILE A 74 2.32 10.63 3.55
CA ILE A 74 2.01 9.49 4.40
C ILE A 74 2.33 8.18 3.67
N LEU A 75 1.96 8.07 2.39
CA LEU A 75 2.25 6.88 1.58
C LEU A 75 3.74 6.67 1.39
N GLY A 76 4.51 7.76 1.22
CA GLY A 76 5.96 7.67 1.14
C GLY A 76 6.59 7.12 2.41
N ALA A 77 6.10 7.56 3.58
CA ALA A 77 6.55 7.06 4.87
C ALA A 77 6.19 5.57 5.02
N LEU A 78 4.99 5.19 4.63
CA LEU A 78 4.55 3.78 4.66
C LEU A 78 5.43 2.91 3.77
N HIS A 79 5.74 3.39 2.57
CA HIS A 79 6.61 2.68 1.64
C HIS A 79 7.99 2.41 2.28
N LYS A 80 8.56 3.42 2.92
CA LYS A 80 9.86 3.28 3.60
C LYS A 80 9.79 2.25 4.72
N GLN A 81 8.70 2.22 5.47
CA GLN A 81 8.52 1.25 6.54
C GLN A 81 8.46 -0.18 5.99
N VAL A 82 7.78 -0.37 4.87
CA VAL A 82 7.70 -1.69 4.22
C VAL A 82 9.09 -2.11 3.70
N VAL A 83 9.85 -1.18 3.12
CA VAL A 83 11.23 -1.45 2.70
C VAL A 83 12.08 -1.91 3.87
N GLY A 84 12.00 -1.20 5.01
CA GLY A 84 12.74 -1.56 6.20
C GLY A 84 12.36 -2.93 6.74
N PHE A 85 11.07 -3.23 6.74
CA PHE A 85 10.58 -4.54 7.17
C PHE A 85 11.09 -5.64 6.25
N LEU A 86 11.03 -5.41 4.93
CA LEU A 86 11.51 -6.37 3.94
C LEU A 86 13.01 -6.63 4.12
N ASP A 87 13.80 -5.58 4.34
CA ASP A 87 15.24 -5.71 4.54
C ASP A 87 15.56 -6.54 5.80
N SER A 88 14.78 -6.34 6.86
CA SER A 88 14.97 -7.13 8.08
C SER A 88 14.63 -8.61 7.86
N LEU A 89 13.70 -8.91 6.97
CA LEU A 89 13.34 -10.29 6.64
C LEU A 89 14.37 -10.97 5.74
N LYS A 90 15.09 -10.22 4.91
CA LYS A 90 16.11 -10.77 4.02
C LYS A 90 17.14 -11.61 4.75
N SER A 91 17.56 -11.14 5.92
CA SER A 91 18.56 -11.86 6.71
C SER A 91 18.04 -13.18 7.28
N LYS A 92 16.72 -13.37 7.29
CA LYS A 92 16.08 -14.56 7.87
C LYS A 92 15.61 -15.55 6.81
N VAL A 93 15.78 -15.22 5.52
CA VAL A 93 15.26 -16.04 4.41
C VAL A 93 16.38 -16.94 3.90
N THR A 94 16.18 -18.25 4.04
CA THR A 94 17.19 -19.23 3.67
C THR A 94 17.37 -19.33 2.15
N THR A 95 16.29 -19.15 1.39
CA THR A 95 16.34 -19.27 -0.09
C THR A 95 17.18 -18.18 -0.75
N LEU A 96 17.37 -17.05 -0.09
CA LEU A 96 18.17 -15.94 -0.63
C LEU A 96 19.67 -16.10 -0.38
N ILE A 97 20.05 -16.98 0.54
CA ILE A 97 21.45 -17.22 0.87
C ILE A 97 22.11 -18.11 -0.18
N ASN A 98 21.32 -18.94 -0.80
CA ASN A 98 21.76 -19.83 -1.85
C ASN A 98 21.69 -19.15 -3.22
#